data_cd0a4ac24b716f6e68e1d643cda9588f
#
_entry.id   cd0a4ac24b716f6e68e1d643cda9588f
#
_cell.length_a   1.000
_cell.length_b   1.000
_cell.length_c   1.000
_cell.angle_alpha   90.00
_cell.angle_beta   90.00
_cell.angle_gamma   90.00
#
_symmetry.space_group_name_H-M   'P 1'
#
loop_
_entity.id
_entity.type
_entity.pdbx_description
1 polymer ?
#
loop_
_entity_poly.entity_id
_entity_poly.type
_entity_poly.pdbx_seq_one_letter_code
_entity_poly.pdbx_strand_id
1 'polypeptide(L)'
;TKSPLTGTVTDSHMGGWTAAKLKWAGFDGLLIKGASEKPVYLLVKDGEVSIHDASDLWGKTTHETHRILRERHGEDADVMAIGPAGENLVRFANWINNDERAAGRGGTGAVAGSKKLKAIVVVGTHDKMPQPKDPELWKEADRLASATINDPKNVTAPKKGGLSLYGTNVLMNITNVMGALPTFNAQHTCIEGAEKISGEYIREHRLIKDNTCHACPVACKKMVEVHINGKTIRFESYEYESAWALGAHSGHTDTDWTGYAIYLCNAYGMDTIEAGNAIAVLMEATEKGYYQGEDGIRFGDKEGEIRVLEAIAYRKGVGDMLAEGP
;
A
#
# COMPACT_ATOMS: atom_id res chain seq x y z
N THR A 1 7.21 -9.87 -13.21
CA THR A 1 6.53 -11.16 -13.10
C THR A 1 5.31 -11.22 -14.02
N LYS A 2 4.64 -12.38 -14.10
CA LYS A 2 3.30 -12.50 -14.73
C LYS A 2 2.25 -12.10 -13.68
N SER A 3 1.37 -11.17 -14.04
CA SER A 3 0.25 -10.78 -13.19
C SER A 3 -0.80 -11.90 -13.11
N PRO A 4 -1.21 -12.35 -11.90
CA PRO A 4 -2.33 -13.27 -11.78
C PRO A 4 -3.67 -12.60 -12.10
N LEU A 5 -3.76 -11.27 -12.00
CA LEU A 5 -4.97 -10.50 -12.29
C LEU A 5 -5.17 -10.34 -13.81
N THR A 6 -4.15 -9.89 -14.54
CA THR A 6 -4.27 -9.54 -15.98
C THR A 6 -3.76 -10.61 -16.93
N GLY A 7 -2.99 -11.59 -16.45
CA GLY A 7 -2.35 -12.61 -17.26
C GLY A 7 -1.17 -12.13 -18.12
N THR A 8 -0.83 -10.84 -18.03
CA THR A 8 0.27 -10.21 -18.78
C THR A 8 1.52 -10.02 -17.92
N VAL A 9 2.61 -9.54 -18.51
CA VAL A 9 3.79 -9.13 -17.76
C VAL A 9 3.47 -7.88 -16.96
N THR A 10 3.86 -7.86 -15.70
CA THR A 10 3.69 -6.73 -14.79
C THR A 10 4.97 -6.44 -14.02
N ASP A 11 5.15 -5.19 -13.68
CA ASP A 11 6.06 -4.68 -12.67
C ASP A 11 5.27 -3.90 -11.62
N SER A 12 5.88 -3.67 -10.48
CA SER A 12 5.27 -2.88 -9.39
C SER A 12 6.37 -2.18 -8.61
N HIS A 13 6.17 -0.91 -8.31
CA HIS A 13 7.16 -0.07 -7.65
C HIS A 13 6.79 0.17 -6.19
N MET A 14 7.80 0.20 -5.31
CA MET A 14 7.63 0.41 -3.88
C MET A 14 8.66 1.42 -3.38
N GLY A 15 8.21 2.43 -2.66
CA GLY A 15 9.06 3.38 -1.97
C GLY A 15 9.65 2.81 -0.66
N GLY A 16 10.15 3.69 0.20
CA GLY A 16 10.72 3.33 1.50
C GLY A 16 12.24 3.16 1.46
N TRP A 17 12.75 2.23 2.23
CA TRP A 17 14.19 2.00 2.44
C TRP A 17 14.69 0.66 1.90
N THR A 18 13.80 -0.26 1.57
CA THR A 18 14.12 -1.65 1.18
C THR A 18 15.15 -1.72 0.05
N ALA A 19 14.96 -0.93 -1.02
CA ALA A 19 15.88 -0.94 -2.16
C ALA A 19 17.28 -0.40 -1.80
N ALA A 20 17.34 0.67 -0.99
CA ALA A 20 18.62 1.22 -0.52
C ALA A 20 19.36 0.20 0.35
N LYS A 21 18.67 -0.42 1.31
CA LYS A 21 19.25 -1.43 2.18
C LYS A 21 19.68 -2.69 1.42
N LEU A 22 18.93 -3.09 0.38
CA LEU A 22 19.31 -4.18 -0.51
C LEU A 22 20.64 -3.88 -1.20
N LYS A 23 20.79 -2.66 -1.72
CA LYS A 23 22.04 -2.20 -2.32
C LYS A 23 23.19 -2.19 -1.31
N TRP A 24 22.96 -1.72 -0.09
CA TRP A 24 23.95 -1.73 1.01
C TRP A 24 24.30 -3.14 1.48
N ALA A 25 23.37 -4.09 1.38
CA ALA A 25 23.63 -5.50 1.64
C ALA A 25 24.43 -6.20 0.53
N GLY A 26 24.79 -5.49 -0.55
CA GLY A 26 25.64 -6.00 -1.63
C GLY A 26 24.89 -6.52 -2.86
N PHE A 27 23.59 -6.26 -2.98
CA PHE A 27 22.78 -6.80 -4.09
C PHE A 27 22.13 -5.70 -4.92
N ASP A 28 22.09 -5.90 -6.25
CA ASP A 28 21.34 -5.05 -7.18
C ASP A 28 19.91 -5.55 -7.40
N GLY A 29 19.64 -6.81 -7.09
CA GLY A 29 18.34 -7.43 -7.24
C GLY A 29 18.34 -8.90 -6.81
N LEU A 30 17.16 -9.47 -6.64
CA LEU A 30 16.95 -10.87 -6.29
C LEU A 30 16.08 -11.54 -7.35
N LEU A 31 16.59 -12.61 -7.97
CA LEU A 31 15.82 -13.45 -8.87
C LEU A 31 15.35 -14.70 -8.14
N ILE A 32 14.03 -14.77 -7.85
CA ILE A 32 13.41 -15.84 -7.07
C ILE A 32 12.71 -16.82 -8.01
N LYS A 33 13.27 -18.03 -8.15
CA LYS A 33 12.73 -19.12 -8.98
C LYS A 33 12.18 -20.26 -8.12
N GLY A 34 11.22 -21.00 -8.66
CA GLY A 34 10.60 -22.14 -7.98
C GLY A 34 9.66 -21.72 -6.85
N ALA A 35 9.26 -22.70 -6.05
CA ALA A 35 8.40 -22.56 -4.87
C ALA A 35 8.91 -23.46 -3.75
N SER A 36 8.68 -23.09 -2.51
CA SER A 36 8.99 -23.91 -1.35
C SER A 36 7.83 -24.88 -1.04
N GLU A 37 8.13 -26.02 -0.41
CA GLU A 37 7.11 -26.95 0.08
C GLU A 37 6.38 -26.41 1.31
N LYS A 38 7.06 -25.58 2.11
CA LYS A 38 6.52 -24.93 3.31
C LYS A 38 6.78 -23.43 3.30
N PRO A 39 6.07 -22.64 4.13
CA PRO A 39 6.31 -21.21 4.22
C PRO A 39 7.76 -20.86 4.58
N VAL A 40 8.33 -19.90 3.84
CA VAL A 40 9.70 -19.42 4.04
C VAL A 40 9.76 -17.88 3.97
N TYR A 41 10.84 -17.33 4.56
CA TYR A 41 11.26 -15.96 4.27
C TYR A 41 12.74 -15.94 3.88
N LEU A 42 13.15 -14.91 3.16
CA LEU A 42 14.54 -14.67 2.80
C LEU A 42 15.17 -13.68 3.78
N LEU A 43 16.38 -13.96 4.23
CA LEU A 43 17.24 -12.99 4.91
C LEU A 43 18.40 -12.63 4.00
N VAL A 44 18.51 -11.32 3.68
CA VAL A 44 19.57 -10.72 2.88
C VAL A 44 20.44 -9.89 3.79
N LYS A 45 21.65 -10.32 4.04
CA LYS A 45 22.58 -9.67 4.97
C LYS A 45 24.02 -9.93 4.58
N ASP A 46 24.88 -8.90 4.66
CA ASP A 46 26.33 -9.01 4.51
C ASP A 46 26.82 -9.74 3.25
N GLY A 47 26.15 -9.54 2.10
CA GLY A 47 26.48 -10.19 0.84
C GLY A 47 25.94 -11.62 0.70
N GLU A 48 25.15 -12.10 1.64
CA GLU A 48 24.60 -13.44 1.64
C GLU A 48 23.06 -13.42 1.62
N VAL A 49 22.47 -14.48 1.06
CA VAL A 49 21.02 -14.72 1.10
C VAL A 49 20.78 -16.09 1.71
N SER A 50 19.99 -16.15 2.77
CA SER A 50 19.59 -17.38 3.42
C SER A 50 18.06 -17.55 3.43
N ILE A 51 17.61 -18.80 3.41
CA ILE A 51 16.19 -19.16 3.44
C ILE A 51 15.87 -19.68 4.84
N HIS A 52 14.82 -19.14 5.44
CA HIS A 52 14.38 -19.46 6.79
C HIS A 52 12.93 -19.93 6.81
N ASP A 53 12.59 -20.76 7.79
CA ASP A 53 11.21 -21.21 8.03
C ASP A 53 10.33 -20.01 8.44
N ALA A 54 9.15 -19.89 7.83
CA ALA A 54 8.14 -18.88 8.12
C ALA A 54 6.80 -19.50 8.53
N SER A 55 6.78 -20.76 8.95
CA SER A 55 5.54 -21.47 9.30
C SER A 55 4.77 -20.79 10.44
N ASP A 56 5.48 -20.16 11.37
CA ASP A 56 4.89 -19.38 12.47
C ASP A 56 4.42 -17.98 12.07
N LEU A 57 4.79 -17.52 10.88
CA LEU A 57 4.38 -16.23 10.31
C LEU A 57 3.20 -16.36 9.34
N TRP A 58 2.95 -17.57 8.83
CA TRP A 58 1.85 -17.81 7.89
C TRP A 58 0.51 -17.60 8.58
N GLY A 59 -0.38 -16.86 7.91
CA GLY A 59 -1.66 -16.41 8.48
C GLY A 59 -1.59 -15.07 9.21
N LYS A 60 -0.40 -14.54 9.50
CA LYS A 60 -0.24 -13.24 10.16
C LYS A 60 -0.35 -12.09 9.16
N THR A 61 -0.85 -10.95 9.65
CA THR A 61 -0.87 -9.69 8.90
C THR A 61 0.54 -9.22 8.56
N THR A 62 0.65 -8.29 7.62
CA THR A 62 1.93 -7.65 7.30
C THR A 62 2.54 -6.96 8.51
N HIS A 63 1.72 -6.22 9.29
CA HIS A 63 2.15 -5.51 10.49
C HIS A 63 2.73 -6.45 11.56
N GLU A 64 2.05 -7.57 11.84
CA GLU A 64 2.54 -8.59 12.77
C GLU A 64 3.85 -9.23 12.26
N THR A 65 3.91 -9.53 10.96
CA THR A 65 5.11 -10.11 10.32
C THR A 65 6.29 -9.16 10.41
N HIS A 66 6.10 -7.87 10.12
CA HIS A 66 7.14 -6.84 10.24
C HIS A 66 7.67 -6.74 11.67
N ARG A 67 6.78 -6.66 12.66
CA ARG A 67 7.17 -6.59 14.06
C ARG A 67 7.99 -7.80 14.47
N ILE A 68 7.53 -9.02 14.19
CA ILE A 68 8.21 -10.26 14.58
C ILE A 68 9.58 -10.38 13.90
N LEU A 69 9.67 -10.07 12.61
CA LEU A 69 10.95 -10.19 11.88
C LEU A 69 11.95 -9.12 12.28
N ARG A 70 11.51 -7.90 12.64
CA ARG A 70 12.38 -6.88 13.22
C ARG A 70 12.87 -7.25 14.62
N GLU A 71 12.02 -7.85 15.46
CA GLU A 71 12.43 -8.40 16.75
C GLU A 71 13.53 -9.49 16.60
N ARG A 72 13.46 -10.31 15.52
CA ARG A 72 14.45 -11.36 15.23
C ARG A 72 15.77 -10.88 14.66
N HIS A 73 15.70 -9.88 13.78
CA HIS A 73 16.84 -9.44 12.96
C HIS A 73 17.38 -8.06 13.30
N GLY A 74 16.76 -7.36 14.25
CA GLY A 74 17.14 -6.03 14.72
C GLY A 74 16.21 -4.94 14.16
N GLU A 75 16.14 -3.84 14.89
CA GLU A 75 15.29 -2.68 14.56
C GLU A 75 15.64 -2.03 13.21
N ASP A 76 16.88 -2.16 12.77
CA ASP A 76 17.35 -1.66 11.48
C ASP A 76 17.01 -2.58 10.30
N ALA A 77 16.45 -3.77 10.54
CA ALA A 77 16.01 -4.64 9.46
C ALA A 77 14.83 -4.01 8.72
N ASP A 78 14.94 -3.99 7.39
CA ASP A 78 13.82 -3.63 6.51
C ASP A 78 13.12 -4.91 6.06
N VAL A 79 11.82 -4.96 6.25
CA VAL A 79 11.01 -6.15 5.99
C VAL A 79 9.95 -5.79 4.97
N MET A 80 9.90 -6.51 3.86
CA MET A 80 8.74 -6.53 2.98
C MET A 80 8.04 -7.88 3.09
N ALA A 81 6.73 -7.87 3.26
CA ALA A 81 5.94 -9.06 3.51
C ALA A 81 4.64 -9.09 2.70
N ILE A 82 4.12 -10.28 2.46
CA ILE A 82 2.74 -10.49 2.05
C ILE A 82 1.87 -10.71 3.27
N GLY A 83 0.62 -10.29 3.17
CA GLY A 83 -0.42 -10.59 4.16
C GLY A 83 -1.24 -11.83 3.80
N PRO A 84 -2.33 -12.09 4.56
CA PRO A 84 -3.26 -13.19 4.29
C PRO A 84 -3.79 -13.23 2.86
N ALA A 85 -4.01 -12.08 2.22
CA ALA A 85 -4.47 -12.01 0.84
C ALA A 85 -3.46 -12.67 -0.13
N GLY A 86 -2.15 -12.43 0.06
CA GLY A 86 -1.13 -13.07 -0.75
C GLY A 86 -1.06 -14.57 -0.53
N GLU A 87 -1.17 -15.01 0.73
CA GLU A 87 -1.19 -16.41 1.12
C GLU A 87 -2.38 -17.17 0.52
N ASN A 88 -3.55 -16.52 0.45
CA ASN A 88 -4.79 -17.05 -0.13
C ASN A 88 -4.92 -16.78 -1.64
N LEU A 89 -3.86 -16.30 -2.28
CA LEU A 89 -3.80 -16.08 -3.72
C LEU A 89 -4.88 -15.13 -4.26
N VAL A 90 -5.23 -14.10 -3.48
CA VAL A 90 -6.07 -12.99 -3.97
C VAL A 90 -5.35 -12.35 -5.15
N ARG A 91 -5.97 -12.25 -6.32
CA ARG A 91 -5.28 -11.88 -7.58
C ARG A 91 -4.69 -10.49 -7.59
N PHE A 92 -5.12 -9.61 -6.68
CA PHE A 92 -4.59 -8.26 -6.48
C PHE A 92 -3.86 -8.10 -5.15
N ALA A 93 -3.40 -9.20 -4.55
CA ALA A 93 -2.54 -9.13 -3.38
C ALA A 93 -1.19 -8.47 -3.71
N ASN A 94 -0.63 -7.78 -2.73
CA ASN A 94 0.58 -6.99 -2.89
C ASN A 94 1.64 -7.28 -1.83
N TRP A 95 2.79 -6.61 -1.97
CA TRP A 95 3.83 -6.55 -0.96
C TRP A 95 3.74 -5.24 -0.20
N ILE A 96 3.90 -5.31 1.12
CA ILE A 96 3.98 -4.15 2.02
C ILE A 96 5.31 -4.21 2.76
N ASN A 97 6.05 -3.10 2.82
CA ASN A 97 7.21 -3.00 3.69
C ASN A 97 6.86 -2.38 5.06
N ASN A 98 7.83 -2.38 5.98
CA ASN A 98 7.60 -1.88 7.33
C ASN A 98 7.36 -0.36 7.42
N ASP A 99 7.57 0.39 6.35
CA ASP A 99 7.18 1.79 6.22
C ASP A 99 5.79 1.94 5.56
N GLU A 100 5.03 0.85 5.48
CA GLU A 100 3.73 0.77 4.80
C GLU A 100 3.76 1.30 3.35
N ARG A 101 4.89 1.11 2.65
CA ARG A 101 4.98 1.30 1.21
C ARG A 101 4.58 0.01 0.51
N ALA A 102 3.74 0.15 -0.48
CA ALA A 102 3.21 -0.99 -1.22
C ALA A 102 3.86 -1.12 -2.61
N ALA A 103 4.23 -2.35 -3.00
CA ALA A 103 4.27 -2.72 -4.41
C ALA A 103 2.84 -3.12 -4.79
N GLY A 104 1.99 -2.11 -4.99
CA GLY A 104 0.54 -2.18 -4.83
C GLY A 104 -0.18 -2.93 -5.92
N ARG A 105 0.10 -2.59 -7.18
CA ARG A 105 -0.64 -3.09 -8.35
C ARG A 105 0.00 -4.34 -8.95
N GLY A 106 -0.79 -5.11 -9.72
CA GLY A 106 -0.31 -6.23 -10.53
C GLY A 106 -0.33 -7.61 -9.86
N GLY A 107 -0.78 -7.73 -8.60
CA GLY A 107 -0.94 -9.03 -7.93
C GLY A 107 0.37 -9.71 -7.53
N THR A 108 1.44 -8.95 -7.33
CA THR A 108 2.78 -9.49 -7.04
C THR A 108 2.84 -10.23 -5.70
N GLY A 109 1.96 -9.91 -4.75
CA GLY A 109 1.82 -10.63 -3.48
C GLY A 109 1.29 -12.05 -3.65
N ALA A 110 0.33 -12.27 -4.56
CA ALA A 110 -0.16 -13.62 -4.86
C ALA A 110 0.92 -14.48 -5.53
N VAL A 111 1.79 -13.87 -6.36
CA VAL A 111 2.96 -14.58 -6.92
C VAL A 111 3.88 -15.06 -5.81
N ALA A 112 4.12 -14.25 -4.78
CA ALA A 112 4.89 -14.66 -3.60
C ALA A 112 4.18 -15.77 -2.82
N GLY A 113 2.88 -15.63 -2.60
CA GLY A 113 2.05 -16.65 -1.93
C GLY A 113 2.11 -18.00 -2.65
N SER A 114 2.04 -18.02 -3.99
CA SER A 114 2.18 -19.24 -4.80
C SER A 114 3.54 -19.93 -4.65
N LYS A 115 4.56 -19.19 -4.21
CA LYS A 115 5.90 -19.70 -3.90
C LYS A 115 6.09 -20.02 -2.42
N LYS A 116 5.07 -19.79 -1.60
CA LYS A 116 5.12 -19.83 -0.12
C LYS A 116 6.20 -18.92 0.46
N LEU A 117 6.47 -17.80 -0.21
CA LEU A 117 7.41 -16.77 0.23
C LEU A 117 6.66 -15.69 1.03
N LYS A 118 6.79 -15.75 2.35
CA LYS A 118 6.11 -14.86 3.28
C LYS A 118 6.71 -13.45 3.33
N ALA A 119 8.05 -13.38 3.35
CA ALA A 119 8.74 -12.12 3.52
C ALA A 119 10.16 -12.13 2.92
N ILE A 120 10.70 -10.94 2.71
CA ILE A 120 12.10 -10.68 2.45
C ILE A 120 12.58 -9.68 3.50
N VAL A 121 13.58 -10.08 4.28
CA VAL A 121 14.24 -9.26 5.30
C VAL A 121 15.57 -8.80 4.75
N VAL A 122 15.83 -7.50 4.78
CA VAL A 122 17.07 -6.90 4.30
C VAL A 122 17.76 -6.18 5.45
N VAL A 123 18.98 -6.55 5.73
CA VAL A 123 19.86 -5.91 6.71
C VAL A 123 21.04 -5.32 5.97
N GLY A 124 20.99 -4.02 5.69
CA GLY A 124 22.06 -3.26 5.06
C GLY A 124 22.32 -1.99 5.85
N THR A 125 23.57 -1.68 6.09
CA THR A 125 24.02 -0.53 6.89
C THR A 125 24.57 0.58 6.00
N HIS A 126 24.39 1.82 6.41
CA HIS A 126 24.73 3.01 5.61
C HIS A 126 26.25 3.10 5.30
N ASP A 127 27.11 2.57 6.15
CA ASP A 127 28.58 2.52 5.94
C ASP A 127 28.97 1.67 4.72
N LYS A 128 28.09 0.78 4.27
CA LYS A 128 28.25 -0.04 3.06
C LYS A 128 27.61 0.59 1.81
N MET A 129 27.18 1.84 1.88
CA MET A 129 26.61 2.54 0.74
C MET A 129 27.64 2.65 -0.38
N PRO A 130 27.32 2.23 -1.62
CA PRO A 130 28.20 2.35 -2.76
C PRO A 130 28.61 3.81 -3.01
N GLN A 131 29.87 4.03 -3.33
CA GLN A 131 30.36 5.35 -3.71
C GLN A 131 30.10 5.58 -5.22
N PRO A 132 29.78 6.82 -5.62
CA PRO A 132 29.62 7.14 -7.04
C PRO A 132 30.93 6.95 -7.80
N LYS A 133 30.84 6.42 -9.01
CA LYS A 133 32.03 6.23 -9.89
C LYS A 133 32.70 7.55 -10.25
N ASP A 134 31.91 8.60 -10.45
CA ASP A 134 32.35 9.97 -10.70
C ASP A 134 31.73 10.89 -9.62
N PRO A 135 32.45 11.22 -8.55
CA PRO A 135 31.95 12.04 -7.46
C PRO A 135 31.58 13.47 -7.87
N GLU A 136 32.29 14.08 -8.83
CA GLU A 136 32.02 15.46 -9.25
C GLU A 136 30.73 15.53 -10.09
N LEU A 137 30.55 14.58 -11.02
CA LEU A 137 29.30 14.46 -11.79
C LEU A 137 28.11 14.16 -10.89
N TRP A 138 28.31 13.29 -9.89
CA TRP A 138 27.26 12.99 -8.90
C TRP A 138 26.86 14.25 -8.12
N LYS A 139 27.81 15.01 -7.65
CA LYS A 139 27.59 16.25 -6.89
C LYS A 139 26.84 17.31 -7.71
N GLU A 140 27.18 17.45 -8.99
CA GLU A 140 26.46 18.34 -9.89
C GLU A 140 25.03 17.87 -10.14
N ALA A 141 24.83 16.58 -10.41
CA ALA A 141 23.49 15.99 -10.61
C ALA A 141 22.61 16.15 -9.36
N ASP A 142 23.15 15.89 -8.16
CA ASP A 142 22.45 16.08 -6.89
C ASP A 142 22.06 17.53 -6.66
N ARG A 143 22.97 18.48 -6.96
CA ARG A 143 22.68 19.91 -6.86
C ARG A 143 21.55 20.34 -7.79
N LEU A 144 21.54 19.86 -9.03
CA LEU A 144 20.49 20.17 -10.02
C LEU A 144 19.13 19.56 -9.62
N ALA A 145 19.15 18.29 -9.21
CA ALA A 145 17.94 17.60 -8.74
C ALA A 145 17.36 18.28 -7.50
N SER A 146 18.21 18.59 -6.51
CA SER A 146 17.82 19.29 -5.30
C SER A 146 17.26 20.68 -5.58
N ALA A 147 17.90 21.46 -6.48
CA ALA A 147 17.42 22.78 -6.88
C ALA A 147 16.03 22.70 -7.52
N THR A 148 15.79 21.71 -8.39
CA THR A 148 14.51 21.51 -9.04
C THR A 148 13.41 21.11 -8.05
N ILE A 149 13.70 20.14 -7.16
CA ILE A 149 12.73 19.65 -6.18
C ILE A 149 12.37 20.76 -5.17
N ASN A 150 13.36 21.57 -4.75
CA ASN A 150 13.18 22.62 -3.74
C ASN A 150 12.65 23.94 -4.30
N ASP A 151 12.46 24.08 -5.62
CA ASP A 151 11.88 25.30 -6.20
C ASP A 151 10.49 25.52 -5.60
N PRO A 152 10.23 26.66 -4.94
CA PRO A 152 8.93 26.96 -4.31
C PRO A 152 7.73 26.92 -5.24
N LYS A 153 7.96 27.00 -6.56
CA LYS A 153 6.90 26.92 -7.60
C LYS A 153 6.49 25.49 -7.91
N ASN A 154 7.30 24.48 -7.50
CA ASN A 154 7.01 23.09 -7.77
C ASN A 154 6.10 22.47 -6.71
N VAL A 155 5.21 21.58 -7.15
CA VAL A 155 4.33 20.81 -6.26
C VAL A 155 5.10 19.91 -5.30
N THR A 156 6.36 19.60 -5.62
CA THR A 156 7.28 18.79 -4.80
C THR A 156 8.03 19.57 -3.74
N ALA A 157 7.98 20.92 -3.77
CA ALA A 157 8.76 21.76 -2.86
C ALA A 157 8.50 21.40 -1.39
N PRO A 158 9.54 21.00 -0.62
CA PRO A 158 9.40 20.57 0.75
C PRO A 158 8.67 21.59 1.62
N LYS A 159 7.61 21.17 2.33
CA LYS A 159 6.77 21.99 3.22
C LYS A 159 6.07 23.18 2.53
N LYS A 160 6.01 23.24 1.21
CA LYS A 160 5.40 24.32 0.43
C LYS A 160 4.51 23.82 -0.71
N GLY A 161 5.00 22.86 -1.49
CA GLY A 161 4.26 22.29 -2.61
C GLY A 161 3.12 21.38 -2.15
N GLY A 162 2.04 21.32 -2.91
CA GLY A 162 0.84 20.54 -2.57
C GLY A 162 1.14 19.07 -2.32
N LEU A 163 2.03 18.46 -3.11
CA LEU A 163 2.44 17.08 -2.91
C LEU A 163 3.19 16.86 -1.58
N SER A 164 4.04 17.82 -1.20
CA SER A 164 4.74 17.78 0.09
C SER A 164 3.80 18.02 1.27
N LEU A 165 2.82 18.89 1.13
CA LEU A 165 1.88 19.24 2.20
C LEU A 165 0.82 18.16 2.40
N TYR A 166 0.21 17.67 1.32
CA TYR A 166 -1.02 16.89 1.36
C TYR A 166 -0.86 15.47 0.80
N GLY A 167 0.33 15.12 0.30
CA GLY A 167 0.53 13.87 -0.45
C GLY A 167 -0.21 13.89 -1.79
N THR A 168 -0.38 12.73 -2.39
CA THR A 168 -1.17 12.59 -3.63
C THR A 168 -2.63 12.98 -3.43
N ASN A 169 -3.10 12.96 -2.19
CA ASN A 169 -4.49 13.29 -1.83
C ASN A 169 -4.84 14.79 -1.96
N VAL A 170 -3.88 15.64 -2.37
CA VAL A 170 -4.13 16.98 -2.88
C VAL A 170 -5.11 17.00 -4.05
N LEU A 171 -5.27 15.87 -4.75
CA LEU A 171 -6.17 15.75 -5.89
C LEU A 171 -7.65 15.62 -5.51
N MET A 172 -8.01 15.22 -4.30
CA MET A 172 -9.40 14.92 -3.92
C MET A 172 -10.35 16.09 -4.16
N ASN A 173 -10.04 17.25 -3.60
CA ASN A 173 -10.90 18.43 -3.74
C ASN A 173 -10.97 18.93 -5.19
N ILE A 174 -9.84 18.95 -5.90
CA ILE A 174 -9.79 19.45 -7.27
C ILE A 174 -10.59 18.55 -8.22
N THR A 175 -10.43 17.22 -8.10
CA THR A 175 -11.17 16.27 -8.95
C THR A 175 -12.67 16.32 -8.67
N ASN A 176 -13.06 16.45 -7.39
CA ASN A 176 -14.47 16.55 -7.01
C ASN A 176 -15.12 17.83 -7.57
N VAL A 177 -14.46 18.99 -7.43
CA VAL A 177 -14.96 20.27 -7.93
C VAL A 177 -15.04 20.30 -9.47
N MET A 178 -14.10 19.64 -10.15
CA MET A 178 -14.10 19.54 -11.61
C MET A 178 -15.14 18.55 -12.16
N GLY A 179 -15.85 17.81 -11.31
CA GLY A 179 -16.74 16.72 -11.75
C GLY A 179 -15.96 15.56 -12.39
N ALA A 180 -14.76 15.29 -11.88
CA ALA A 180 -13.85 14.26 -12.37
C ALA A 180 -13.46 13.23 -11.28
N LEU A 181 -14.22 13.17 -10.19
CA LEU A 181 -14.08 12.18 -9.13
C LEU A 181 -15.13 11.09 -9.33
N PRO A 182 -14.77 9.90 -9.87
CA PRO A 182 -15.75 8.84 -10.05
C PRO A 182 -16.26 8.36 -8.69
N THR A 183 -17.58 8.29 -8.52
CA THR A 183 -18.21 7.89 -7.27
C THR A 183 -19.33 6.88 -7.53
N PHE A 184 -19.69 6.06 -6.54
CA PHE A 184 -20.72 5.03 -6.67
C PHE A 184 -20.47 4.11 -7.88
N ASN A 185 -19.29 3.48 -7.92
CA ASN A 185 -18.83 2.68 -9.06
C ASN A 185 -18.89 3.46 -10.40
N ALA A 186 -18.42 4.71 -10.39
CA ALA A 186 -18.41 5.65 -11.53
C ALA A 186 -19.80 6.02 -12.09
N GLN A 187 -20.89 5.82 -11.34
CA GLN A 187 -22.22 6.26 -11.72
C GLN A 187 -22.36 7.78 -11.61
N HIS A 188 -21.57 8.43 -10.75
CA HIS A 188 -21.51 9.87 -10.56
C HIS A 188 -20.06 10.36 -10.66
N THR A 189 -19.88 11.66 -10.77
CA THR A 189 -18.58 12.30 -10.99
C THR A 189 -18.16 13.26 -9.88
N CYS A 190 -18.93 13.31 -8.81
CA CYS A 190 -18.67 14.06 -7.58
C CYS A 190 -19.51 13.50 -6.43
N ILE A 191 -19.12 13.84 -5.19
CA ILE A 191 -19.84 13.47 -3.97
C ILE A 191 -19.78 14.62 -2.97
N GLU A 192 -20.86 14.82 -2.21
CA GLU A 192 -20.88 15.76 -1.09
C GLU A 192 -20.00 15.27 0.04
N GLY A 193 -19.25 16.17 0.68
CA GLY A 193 -18.36 15.85 1.79
C GLY A 193 -17.00 15.28 1.37
N ALA A 194 -16.64 15.27 0.07
CA ALA A 194 -15.34 14.80 -0.40
C ALA A 194 -14.16 15.50 0.30
N GLU A 195 -14.35 16.73 0.74
CA GLU A 195 -13.34 17.49 1.51
C GLU A 195 -12.92 16.77 2.78
N LYS A 196 -13.78 15.95 3.42
CA LYS A 196 -13.48 15.20 4.66
C LYS A 196 -12.48 14.06 4.47
N ILE A 197 -12.30 13.60 3.23
CA ILE A 197 -11.29 12.60 2.87
C ILE A 197 -10.17 13.19 2.02
N SER A 198 -10.07 14.54 1.95
CA SER A 198 -9.02 15.26 1.22
C SER A 198 -7.71 15.34 1.99
N GLY A 199 -6.61 15.58 1.28
CA GLY A 199 -5.29 15.78 1.89
C GLY A 199 -5.22 16.98 2.82
N GLU A 200 -5.98 18.05 2.52
CA GLU A 200 -6.10 19.25 3.34
C GLU A 200 -6.74 18.90 4.69
N TYR A 201 -7.87 18.21 4.68
CA TYR A 201 -8.57 17.81 5.90
C TYR A 201 -7.73 16.85 6.75
N ILE A 202 -7.11 15.86 6.11
CA ILE A 202 -6.23 14.90 6.79
C ILE A 202 -5.06 15.60 7.46
N ARG A 203 -4.44 16.59 6.79
CA ARG A 203 -3.35 17.38 7.38
C ARG A 203 -3.79 18.16 8.61
N GLU A 204 -4.96 18.75 8.56
CA GLU A 204 -5.47 19.60 9.67
C GLU A 204 -5.95 18.79 10.86
N HIS A 205 -6.54 17.61 10.63
CA HIS A 205 -7.29 16.89 11.66
C HIS A 205 -6.72 15.51 12.05
N ARG A 206 -5.85 14.90 11.22
CA ARG A 206 -5.41 13.52 11.42
C ARG A 206 -3.90 13.31 11.31
N LEU A 207 -3.14 14.30 10.83
CA LEU A 207 -1.70 14.18 10.63
C LEU A 207 -0.95 14.09 11.96
N ILE A 208 -0.09 13.07 12.08
CA ILE A 208 0.89 12.93 13.17
C ILE A 208 2.23 13.50 12.73
N LYS A 209 2.71 13.08 11.56
CA LYS A 209 3.98 13.56 10.98
C LYS A 209 4.07 13.32 9.47
N ASP A 210 4.89 14.11 8.82
CA ASP A 210 5.32 13.87 7.44
C ASP A 210 6.43 12.83 7.43
N ASN A 211 6.27 11.77 6.63
CA ASN A 211 7.27 10.71 6.45
C ASN A 211 7.85 10.73 5.03
N THR A 212 9.05 10.15 4.88
CA THR A 212 9.79 10.18 3.62
C THR A 212 10.39 8.82 3.28
N CYS A 213 10.66 8.59 1.99
CA CYS A 213 11.49 7.48 1.53
C CYS A 213 12.98 7.85 1.65
N HIS A 214 13.86 6.86 1.50
CA HIS A 214 15.31 7.09 1.48
C HIS A 214 15.71 8.23 0.52
N ALA A 215 16.48 9.19 1.02
CA ALA A 215 17.00 10.33 0.28
C ALA A 215 15.96 11.19 -0.48
N CYS A 216 14.69 11.15 -0.10
CA CYS A 216 13.63 11.93 -0.75
C CYS A 216 13.20 13.12 0.13
N PRO A 217 13.42 14.37 -0.29
CA PRO A 217 13.05 15.54 0.52
C PRO A 217 11.57 15.91 0.42
N VAL A 218 10.80 15.31 -0.51
CA VAL A 218 9.40 15.68 -0.78
C VAL A 218 8.48 15.38 0.41
N ALA A 219 8.72 14.29 1.12
CA ALA A 219 7.93 13.86 2.27
C ALA A 219 6.42 13.77 1.98
N CYS A 220 6.05 13.18 0.82
CA CYS A 220 4.66 13.07 0.39
C CYS A 220 3.83 12.09 1.22
N LYS A 221 4.44 11.14 1.92
CA LYS A 221 3.75 10.16 2.76
C LYS A 221 3.38 10.78 4.12
N LYS A 222 2.19 10.44 4.60
CA LYS A 222 1.62 10.98 5.83
C LYS A 222 1.40 9.87 6.85
N MET A 223 1.96 10.00 8.05
CA MET A 223 1.53 9.20 9.19
C MET A 223 0.30 9.88 9.79
N VAL A 224 -0.78 9.14 9.87
CA VAL A 224 -2.07 9.63 10.31
C VAL A 224 -2.63 8.77 11.44
N GLU A 225 -3.63 9.29 12.14
CA GLU A 225 -4.44 8.51 13.07
C GLU A 225 -5.93 8.61 12.74
N VAL A 226 -6.63 7.52 12.93
CA VAL A 226 -8.08 7.42 12.82
C VAL A 226 -8.68 6.81 14.07
N HIS A 227 -9.95 7.13 14.34
CA HIS A 227 -10.66 6.71 15.52
C HIS A 227 -11.87 5.86 15.14
N ILE A 228 -11.83 4.56 15.45
CA ILE A 228 -12.87 3.63 15.08
C ILE A 228 -13.23 2.71 16.26
N ASN A 229 -14.51 2.62 16.59
CA ASN A 229 -15.02 1.76 17.67
C ASN A 229 -14.24 1.92 19.00
N GLY A 230 -13.90 3.16 19.38
CA GLY A 230 -13.16 3.49 20.61
C GLY A 230 -11.66 3.17 20.57
N LYS A 231 -11.13 2.78 19.40
CA LYS A 231 -9.70 2.53 19.20
C LYS A 231 -9.07 3.62 18.35
N THR A 232 -7.84 3.97 18.66
CA THR A 232 -6.99 4.84 17.82
C THR A 232 -6.03 3.96 17.04
N ILE A 233 -6.05 4.09 15.73
CA ILE A 233 -5.19 3.35 14.80
C ILE A 233 -4.27 4.34 14.10
N ARG A 234 -2.97 4.05 14.09
CA ARG A 234 -1.92 4.86 13.47
C ARG A 234 -1.29 4.09 12.34
N PHE A 235 -1.19 4.72 11.18
CA PHE A 235 -0.63 4.10 9.99
C PHE A 235 -0.13 5.16 9.00
N GLU A 236 0.67 4.73 8.02
CA GLU A 236 1.13 5.59 6.94
C GLU A 236 0.27 5.39 5.71
N SER A 237 -0.50 6.37 5.34
CA SER A 237 -1.22 6.38 4.08
C SER A 237 -2.07 7.64 3.86
N TYR A 238 -3.28 7.44 3.34
CA TYR A 238 -4.24 8.39 2.86
C TYR A 238 -3.84 8.95 1.49
N GLU A 239 -3.34 8.08 0.63
CA GLU A 239 -3.08 8.42 -0.77
C GLU A 239 -4.41 8.66 -1.50
N TYR A 240 -4.40 9.52 -2.53
CA TYR A 240 -5.60 9.88 -3.29
C TYR A 240 -6.37 8.66 -3.81
N GLU A 241 -5.67 7.76 -4.50
CA GLU A 241 -6.28 6.57 -5.08
C GLU A 241 -6.92 5.65 -4.03
N SER A 242 -6.28 5.50 -2.87
CA SER A 242 -6.81 4.69 -1.77
C SER A 242 -8.03 5.35 -1.11
N ALA A 243 -7.96 6.66 -0.85
CA ALA A 243 -9.05 7.41 -0.25
C ALA A 243 -10.24 7.52 -1.21
N TRP A 244 -9.97 7.63 -2.51
CA TRP A 244 -11.01 7.58 -3.53
C TRP A 244 -11.70 6.22 -3.57
N ALA A 245 -10.93 5.13 -3.73
CA ALA A 245 -11.46 3.80 -3.97
C ALA A 245 -12.26 3.24 -2.78
N LEU A 246 -11.78 3.47 -1.56
CA LEU A 246 -12.37 2.99 -0.30
C LEU A 246 -13.20 4.06 0.42
N GLY A 247 -13.56 5.13 -0.25
CA GLY A 247 -14.40 6.22 0.25
C GLY A 247 -15.41 6.65 -0.80
N ALA A 248 -15.06 7.64 -1.61
CA ALA A 248 -15.98 8.21 -2.59
C ALA A 248 -16.54 7.19 -3.59
N HIS A 249 -15.73 6.25 -4.04
CA HIS A 249 -16.13 5.17 -4.97
C HIS A 249 -17.10 4.19 -4.33
N SER A 250 -16.94 3.91 -3.03
CA SER A 250 -17.86 3.11 -2.20
C SER A 250 -19.06 3.92 -1.68
N GLY A 251 -19.21 5.18 -2.07
CA GLY A 251 -20.37 6.02 -1.77
C GLY A 251 -20.38 6.66 -0.38
N HIS A 252 -19.21 6.88 0.25
CA HIS A 252 -19.11 7.61 1.50
C HIS A 252 -17.86 8.51 1.57
N THR A 253 -17.85 9.43 2.52
CA THR A 253 -16.77 10.40 2.75
C THR A 253 -16.34 10.45 4.24
N ASP A 254 -16.50 9.33 4.93
CA ASP A 254 -16.15 9.22 6.34
C ASP A 254 -14.63 9.00 6.49
N THR A 255 -13.97 9.96 7.13
CA THR A 255 -12.50 9.96 7.31
C THR A 255 -11.99 8.74 8.06
N ASP A 256 -12.65 8.39 9.16
CA ASP A 256 -12.14 7.33 10.04
C ASP A 256 -12.39 5.94 9.44
N TRP A 257 -13.54 5.71 8.81
CA TRP A 257 -13.83 4.45 8.13
C TRP A 257 -12.97 4.24 6.88
N THR A 258 -12.79 5.27 6.05
CA THR A 258 -11.89 5.21 4.88
C THR A 258 -10.46 4.90 5.31
N GLY A 259 -9.97 5.57 6.36
CA GLY A 259 -8.63 5.30 6.88
C GLY A 259 -8.49 3.91 7.46
N TYR A 260 -9.51 3.39 8.11
CA TYR A 260 -9.52 2.02 8.63
C TYR A 260 -9.53 0.97 7.51
N ALA A 261 -10.29 1.19 6.45
CA ALA A 261 -10.28 0.33 5.27
C ALA A 261 -8.89 0.28 4.61
N ILE A 262 -8.22 1.44 4.47
CA ILE A 262 -6.83 1.52 3.97
C ILE A 262 -5.88 0.73 4.88
N TYR A 263 -5.95 0.93 6.20
CA TYR A 263 -5.15 0.19 7.18
C TYR A 263 -5.33 -1.33 7.04
N LEU A 264 -6.55 -1.80 6.86
CA LEU A 264 -6.84 -3.23 6.68
C LEU A 264 -6.29 -3.77 5.36
N CYS A 265 -6.40 -3.01 4.28
CA CYS A 265 -5.76 -3.39 3.01
C CYS A 265 -4.25 -3.56 3.16
N ASN A 266 -3.57 -2.64 3.88
CA ASN A 266 -2.15 -2.77 4.19
C ASN A 266 -1.89 -4.01 5.07
N ALA A 267 -2.68 -4.23 6.12
CA ALA A 267 -2.55 -5.38 7.02
C ALA A 267 -2.74 -6.73 6.31
N TYR A 268 -3.71 -6.80 5.42
CA TYR A 268 -3.99 -8.02 4.64
C TYR A 268 -3.08 -8.17 3.41
N GLY A 269 -2.39 -7.12 2.99
CA GLY A 269 -1.54 -7.11 1.81
C GLY A 269 -2.35 -7.11 0.51
N MET A 270 -3.29 -6.17 0.36
CA MET A 270 -4.15 -5.99 -0.82
C MET A 270 -3.96 -4.63 -1.48
N ASP A 271 -4.10 -4.59 -2.80
CA ASP A 271 -4.24 -3.37 -3.58
C ASP A 271 -5.53 -2.63 -3.19
N THR A 272 -5.41 -1.44 -2.63
CA THR A 272 -6.54 -0.63 -2.18
C THR A 272 -7.49 -0.23 -3.32
N ILE A 273 -6.92 0.03 -4.50
CA ILE A 273 -7.69 0.44 -5.69
C ILE A 273 -8.55 -0.72 -6.16
N GLU A 274 -7.94 -1.89 -6.33
CA GLU A 274 -8.64 -3.06 -6.83
C GLU A 274 -9.66 -3.61 -5.83
N ALA A 275 -9.33 -3.57 -4.53
CA ALA A 275 -10.26 -3.94 -3.46
C ALA A 275 -11.49 -3.01 -3.47
N GLY A 276 -11.29 -1.70 -3.55
CA GLY A 276 -12.39 -0.73 -3.63
C GLY A 276 -13.23 -0.91 -4.89
N ASN A 277 -12.61 -1.18 -6.06
CA ASN A 277 -13.35 -1.47 -7.28
C ASN A 277 -14.19 -2.74 -7.16
N ALA A 278 -13.63 -3.84 -6.66
CA ALA A 278 -14.37 -5.10 -6.48
C ALA A 278 -15.56 -4.93 -5.53
N ILE A 279 -15.37 -4.18 -4.44
CA ILE A 279 -16.42 -3.85 -3.49
C ILE A 279 -17.51 -2.96 -4.13
N ALA A 280 -17.13 -1.93 -4.87
CA ALA A 280 -18.08 -1.05 -5.54
C ALA A 280 -18.91 -1.78 -6.60
N VAL A 281 -18.30 -2.74 -7.31
CA VAL A 281 -19.05 -3.64 -8.23
C VAL A 281 -20.06 -4.50 -7.47
N LEU A 282 -19.70 -5.06 -6.30
CA LEU A 282 -20.63 -5.79 -5.46
C LEU A 282 -21.78 -4.91 -4.98
N MET A 283 -21.48 -3.68 -4.54
CA MET A 283 -22.50 -2.71 -4.10
C MET A 283 -23.49 -2.42 -5.22
N GLU A 284 -23.02 -2.12 -6.42
CA GLU A 284 -23.88 -1.88 -7.59
C GLU A 284 -24.67 -3.12 -7.98
N ALA A 285 -24.05 -4.29 -8.02
CA ALA A 285 -24.73 -5.54 -8.34
C ALA A 285 -25.83 -5.87 -7.34
N THR A 286 -25.61 -5.58 -6.05
CA THR A 286 -26.61 -5.75 -4.99
C THR A 286 -27.77 -4.78 -5.17
N GLU A 287 -27.51 -3.48 -5.42
CA GLU A 287 -28.57 -2.49 -5.61
C GLU A 287 -29.41 -2.73 -6.86
N LYS A 288 -28.78 -3.23 -7.93
CA LYS A 288 -29.48 -3.58 -9.18
C LYS A 288 -30.17 -4.96 -9.14
N GLY A 289 -29.99 -5.71 -8.04
CA GLY A 289 -30.57 -7.05 -7.88
C GLY A 289 -29.85 -8.14 -8.69
N TYR A 290 -28.67 -7.89 -9.20
CA TYR A 290 -27.84 -8.88 -9.89
C TYR A 290 -27.16 -9.83 -8.90
N TYR A 291 -26.86 -9.34 -7.71
CA TYR A 291 -26.39 -10.14 -6.59
C TYR A 291 -27.45 -10.18 -5.49
N GLN A 292 -27.83 -11.39 -5.05
CA GLN A 292 -28.92 -11.63 -4.09
C GLN A 292 -28.45 -12.44 -2.86
N GLY A 293 -27.14 -12.60 -2.68
CA GLY A 293 -26.57 -13.25 -1.49
C GLY A 293 -26.79 -12.41 -0.23
N GLU A 294 -26.88 -13.07 0.92
CA GLU A 294 -27.07 -12.42 2.23
C GLU A 294 -25.87 -11.53 2.63
N ASP A 295 -24.72 -11.76 2.04
CA ASP A 295 -23.49 -10.99 2.22
C ASP A 295 -23.34 -9.80 1.22
N GLY A 296 -24.39 -9.51 0.45
CA GLY A 296 -24.47 -8.31 -0.39
C GLY A 296 -24.50 -7.03 0.45
N ILE A 297 -23.83 -5.99 -0.05
CA ILE A 297 -23.74 -4.67 0.61
C ILE A 297 -24.15 -3.56 -0.37
N ARG A 298 -24.52 -2.38 0.17
CA ARG A 298 -24.96 -1.22 -0.61
C ARG A 298 -23.99 -0.07 -0.48
N PHE A 299 -24.04 0.88 -1.41
CA PHE A 299 -23.23 2.09 -1.31
C PHE A 299 -23.46 2.83 0.01
N GLY A 300 -22.36 3.23 0.64
CA GLY A 300 -22.35 3.87 1.95
C GLY A 300 -22.38 2.94 3.17
N ASP A 301 -22.50 1.61 2.98
CA ASP A 301 -22.39 0.62 4.06
C ASP A 301 -20.93 0.40 4.46
N LYS A 302 -20.44 1.25 5.31
CA LYS A 302 -19.05 1.26 5.79
C LYS A 302 -18.68 0.00 6.57
N GLU A 303 -19.57 -0.51 7.40
CA GLU A 303 -19.34 -1.74 8.17
C GLU A 303 -19.35 -2.96 7.22
N GLY A 304 -20.25 -2.97 6.25
CA GLY A 304 -20.29 -3.97 5.19
C GLY A 304 -19.00 -3.99 4.38
N GLU A 305 -18.47 -2.83 4.01
CA GLU A 305 -17.18 -2.71 3.31
C GLU A 305 -16.04 -3.38 4.08
N ILE A 306 -15.92 -3.13 5.39
CA ILE A 306 -14.90 -3.76 6.24
C ILE A 306 -15.06 -5.28 6.29
N ARG A 307 -16.32 -5.78 6.42
CA ARG A 307 -16.59 -7.23 6.41
C ARG A 307 -16.19 -7.87 5.08
N VAL A 308 -16.45 -7.18 3.96
CA VAL A 308 -16.12 -7.68 2.62
C VAL A 308 -14.61 -7.64 2.38
N LEU A 309 -13.88 -6.61 2.84
CA LEU A 309 -12.41 -6.58 2.78
C LEU A 309 -11.79 -7.79 3.48
N GLU A 310 -12.28 -8.12 4.67
CA GLU A 310 -11.82 -9.32 5.39
C GLU A 310 -12.20 -10.60 4.62
N ALA A 311 -13.43 -10.68 4.12
CA ALA A 311 -13.90 -11.81 3.34
C ALA A 311 -13.05 -12.06 2.08
N ILE A 312 -12.63 -11.00 1.38
CA ILE A 312 -11.71 -11.07 0.23
C ILE A 312 -10.35 -11.65 0.67
N ALA A 313 -9.75 -11.10 1.72
CA ALA A 313 -8.43 -11.51 2.18
C ALA A 313 -8.35 -12.99 2.54
N TYR A 314 -9.43 -13.54 3.09
CA TYR A 314 -9.54 -14.93 3.51
C TYR A 314 -10.35 -15.83 2.57
N ARG A 315 -10.79 -15.32 1.40
CA ARG A 315 -11.61 -16.04 0.42
C ARG A 315 -12.85 -16.71 1.02
N LYS A 316 -13.62 -15.95 1.80
CA LYS A 316 -14.85 -16.44 2.47
C LYS A 316 -16.10 -15.84 1.83
N GLY A 317 -17.14 -16.66 1.62
CA GLY A 317 -18.41 -16.19 1.07
C GLY A 317 -18.23 -15.44 -0.25
N VAL A 318 -18.87 -14.27 -0.41
CA VAL A 318 -18.72 -13.41 -1.59
C VAL A 318 -17.27 -13.00 -1.82
N GLY A 319 -16.45 -12.96 -0.78
CA GLY A 319 -15.04 -12.59 -0.88
C GLY A 319 -14.21 -13.54 -1.75
N ASP A 320 -14.57 -14.82 -1.88
CA ASP A 320 -13.86 -15.73 -2.78
C ASP A 320 -14.06 -15.34 -4.26
N MET A 321 -15.27 -14.93 -4.62
CA MET A 321 -15.56 -14.42 -5.96
C MET A 321 -14.82 -13.10 -6.22
N LEU A 322 -14.88 -12.15 -5.27
CA LEU A 322 -14.26 -10.83 -5.39
C LEU A 322 -12.73 -10.90 -5.40
N ALA A 323 -12.14 -11.94 -4.79
CA ALA A 323 -10.68 -12.17 -4.80
C ALA A 323 -10.11 -12.43 -6.22
N GLU A 324 -10.97 -12.72 -7.19
CA GLU A 324 -10.59 -12.86 -8.61
C GLU A 324 -10.42 -11.51 -9.33
N GLY A 325 -10.92 -10.41 -8.75
CA GLY A 325 -10.96 -9.06 -9.29
C GLY A 325 -12.37 -8.62 -9.66
N PRO A 326 -12.57 -7.34 -9.99
CA PRO A 326 -13.85 -6.78 -10.41
C PRO A 326 -14.29 -7.26 -11.81
#